data_0b673e4f517a46d9b7386a03ccf6ff1e
#
_entry.id   0b673e4f517a46d9b7386a03ccf6ff1e
#
_cell.length_a   1.000
_cell.length_b   1.000
_cell.length_c   1.000
_cell.angle_alpha   90.00
_cell.angle_beta   90.00
_cell.angle_gamma   90.00
#
_symmetry.space_group_name_H-M   'P 1'
#
loop_
_entity.id
_entity.type
_entity.pdbx_description
1 polymer ?
#
loop_
_entity_poly.entity_id
_entity_poly.type
_entity_poly.pdbx_seq_one_letter_code
_entity_poly.pdbx_strand_id
1 'polypeptide(L)'
;MAAKKRKRKGGRSYAWRYRGRIVACVFVEVLVICALVIMIGWNKGVKEWFAQFQQPVLKEVDISGINSPNAILMQVRGGKILGEINGDERIYPASMTKIMTVILGIENFDDLDQKITLTNEMFAGLYEQDATQAGFQPGEDVRVIDLLYGAMLPSGAECCIALADTISGS
;
A
#
# COMPACT_ATOMS: atom_id res chain seq x y z
N MET A 1 -56.17 -33.62 63.60
CA MET A 1 -56.00 -33.66 62.10
C MET A 1 -54.71 -33.04 61.73
N ALA A 2 -53.70 -33.85 61.31
CA ALA A 2 -52.36 -33.38 60.94
C ALA A 2 -52.20 -33.41 59.41
N ALA A 3 -51.98 -32.25 58.80
CA ALA A 3 -51.77 -32.12 57.34
C ALA A 3 -50.35 -32.46 56.93
N LYS A 4 -50.24 -33.50 56.16
CA LYS A 4 -48.96 -34.04 55.65
C LYS A 4 -48.37 -33.18 54.50
N LYS A 5 -47.34 -32.37 54.76
CA LYS A 5 -46.64 -31.57 53.74
C LYS A 5 -45.87 -32.48 52.76
N ARG A 6 -46.34 -32.61 51.52
CA ARG A 6 -45.62 -33.27 50.43
C ARG A 6 -44.45 -32.38 49.96
N LYS A 7 -43.22 -32.84 50.16
CA LYS A 7 -41.98 -32.25 49.61
C LYS A 7 -41.94 -32.50 48.09
N ARG A 8 -42.03 -31.42 47.29
CA ARG A 8 -41.74 -31.46 45.85
C ARG A 8 -40.21 -31.64 45.66
N LYS A 9 -39.80 -32.86 45.39
CA LYS A 9 -38.44 -33.15 44.83
C LYS A 9 -38.59 -33.23 43.32
N GLY A 10 -38.00 -32.36 42.52
CA GLY A 10 -38.04 -32.56 41.11
C GLY A 10 -37.77 -31.36 40.21
N GLY A 11 -36.87 -30.44 40.56
CA GLY A 11 -36.58 -29.31 39.67
C GLY A 11 -35.11 -29.09 39.30
N ARG A 12 -34.17 -29.69 40.05
CA ARG A 12 -32.73 -29.42 39.85
C ARG A 12 -31.99 -30.41 38.94
N SER A 13 -32.56 -31.57 38.61
CA SER A 13 -31.84 -32.59 37.86
C SER A 13 -31.89 -32.40 36.32
N TYR A 14 -32.94 -31.75 35.79
CA TYR A 14 -33.08 -31.54 34.36
C TYR A 14 -32.17 -30.44 33.81
N ALA A 15 -32.07 -29.33 34.51
CA ALA A 15 -31.23 -28.19 34.09
C ALA A 15 -29.71 -28.55 34.09
N TRP A 16 -29.33 -29.43 35.04
CA TRP A 16 -27.91 -29.87 35.12
C TRP A 16 -27.52 -30.82 33.99
N ARG A 17 -28.41 -31.75 33.60
CA ARG A 17 -28.18 -32.66 32.46
C ARG A 17 -28.18 -31.90 31.12
N TYR A 18 -29.00 -30.83 31.00
CA TYR A 18 -29.00 -30.03 29.78
C TYR A 18 -27.72 -29.19 29.60
N ARG A 19 -27.24 -28.60 30.69
CA ARG A 19 -25.96 -27.87 30.73
C ARG A 19 -24.79 -28.80 30.40
N GLY A 20 -24.77 -30.00 30.93
CA GLY A 20 -23.70 -30.99 30.60
C GLY A 20 -23.70 -31.39 29.14
N ARG A 21 -24.88 -31.54 28.53
CA ARG A 21 -25.00 -31.85 27.08
C ARG A 21 -24.54 -30.70 26.20
N ILE A 22 -24.91 -29.47 26.54
CA ILE A 22 -24.46 -28.29 25.77
C ILE A 22 -22.94 -28.15 25.86
N VAL A 23 -22.35 -28.28 27.05
CA VAL A 23 -20.91 -28.22 27.24
C VAL A 23 -20.20 -29.32 26.45
N ALA A 24 -20.73 -30.56 26.45
CA ALA A 24 -20.18 -31.65 25.65
C ALA A 24 -20.26 -31.40 24.15
N CYS A 25 -21.38 -30.86 23.63
CA CYS A 25 -21.51 -30.51 22.23
C CYS A 25 -20.52 -29.41 21.81
N VAL A 26 -20.38 -28.34 22.60
CA VAL A 26 -19.44 -27.26 22.32
C VAL A 26 -17.99 -27.80 22.35
N PHE A 27 -17.68 -28.71 23.29
CA PHE A 27 -16.35 -29.31 23.36
C PHE A 27 -16.03 -30.17 22.14
N VAL A 28 -17.01 -30.93 21.64
CA VAL A 28 -16.87 -31.74 20.41
C VAL A 28 -16.69 -30.82 19.19
N GLU A 29 -17.47 -29.74 19.07
CA GLU A 29 -17.30 -28.77 17.97
C GLU A 29 -15.92 -28.12 17.98
N VAL A 30 -15.41 -27.69 19.14
CA VAL A 30 -14.07 -27.14 19.27
C VAL A 30 -13.01 -28.16 18.87
N LEU A 31 -13.13 -29.44 19.29
CA LEU A 31 -12.19 -30.50 18.88
C LEU A 31 -12.23 -30.74 17.37
N VAL A 32 -13.41 -30.73 16.75
CA VAL A 32 -13.56 -30.89 15.30
C VAL A 32 -12.92 -29.72 14.55
N ILE A 33 -13.13 -28.49 15.01
CA ILE A 33 -12.49 -27.29 14.43
C ILE A 33 -10.97 -27.37 14.59
N CYS A 34 -10.46 -27.75 15.78
CA CYS A 34 -9.03 -27.94 15.97
C CYS A 34 -8.44 -29.02 15.07
N ALA A 35 -9.14 -30.16 14.91
CA ALA A 35 -8.72 -31.23 14.00
C ALA A 35 -8.71 -30.79 12.53
N LEU A 36 -9.72 -30.00 12.11
CA LEU A 36 -9.77 -29.41 10.77
C LEU A 36 -8.63 -28.41 10.56
N VAL A 37 -8.36 -27.55 11.51
CA VAL A 37 -7.24 -26.59 11.45
C VAL A 37 -5.90 -27.31 11.35
N ILE A 38 -5.71 -28.38 12.13
CA ILE A 38 -4.49 -29.23 12.07
C ILE A 38 -4.40 -29.93 10.73
N MET A 39 -5.49 -30.51 10.21
CA MET A 39 -5.50 -31.16 8.89
C MET A 39 -5.21 -30.18 7.75
N ILE A 40 -5.79 -28.96 7.80
CA ILE A 40 -5.51 -27.91 6.84
C ILE A 40 -4.04 -27.48 6.92
N GLY A 41 -3.51 -27.28 8.14
CA GLY A 41 -2.10 -26.94 8.35
C GLY A 41 -1.12 -28.01 7.91
N TRP A 42 -1.52 -29.29 7.88
CA TRP A 42 -0.67 -30.40 7.47
C TRP A 42 -0.77 -30.71 5.96
N ASN A 43 -1.79 -30.21 5.30
CA ASN A 43 -1.96 -30.42 3.87
C ASN A 43 -0.88 -29.66 3.08
N LYS A 44 -0.04 -30.39 2.33
CA LYS A 44 1.03 -29.82 1.51
C LYS A 44 0.52 -28.72 0.56
N GLY A 45 -0.63 -28.94 -0.06
CA GLY A 45 -1.23 -27.96 -0.98
C GLY A 45 -1.58 -26.62 -0.33
N VAL A 46 -2.03 -26.62 0.93
CA VAL A 46 -2.29 -25.38 1.67
C VAL A 46 -0.99 -24.68 2.02
N LYS A 47 0.05 -25.40 2.41
CA LYS A 47 1.38 -24.82 2.66
C LYS A 47 1.98 -24.21 1.39
N GLU A 48 1.87 -24.89 0.26
CA GLU A 48 2.32 -24.40 -1.04
C GLU A 48 1.52 -23.17 -1.48
N TRP A 49 0.20 -23.18 -1.26
CA TRP A 49 -0.66 -22.05 -1.51
C TRP A 49 -0.27 -20.84 -0.64
N PHE A 50 -0.03 -21.02 0.66
CA PHE A 50 0.47 -19.96 1.55
C PHE A 50 1.91 -19.54 1.20
N ALA A 51 2.78 -20.46 0.78
CA ALA A 51 4.13 -20.15 0.35
C ALA A 51 4.16 -19.23 -0.89
N GLN A 52 3.15 -19.31 -1.75
CA GLN A 52 2.96 -18.42 -2.88
C GLN A 52 2.75 -16.95 -2.45
N PHE A 53 2.22 -16.71 -1.25
CA PHE A 53 2.06 -15.38 -0.66
C PHE A 53 3.24 -14.96 0.23
N GLN A 54 4.11 -15.91 0.62
CA GLN A 54 5.35 -15.58 1.31
C GLN A 54 6.35 -15.08 0.27
N GLN A 55 6.65 -13.81 0.35
CA GLN A 55 7.69 -13.23 -0.50
C GLN A 55 9.03 -13.91 -0.20
N PRO A 56 9.83 -14.24 -1.22
CA PRO A 56 11.18 -14.70 -0.99
C PRO A 56 11.91 -13.65 -0.14
N VAL A 57 12.52 -14.10 0.94
CA VAL A 57 13.40 -13.22 1.72
C VAL A 57 14.59 -12.91 0.85
N LEU A 58 14.54 -11.77 0.17
CA LEU A 58 15.66 -11.30 -0.63
C LEU A 58 16.84 -11.02 0.31
N LYS A 59 17.99 -11.53 -0.05
CA LYS A 59 19.25 -11.27 0.65
C LYS A 59 19.71 -9.84 0.34
N GLU A 60 20.51 -9.30 1.21
CA GLU A 60 21.25 -8.08 0.92
C GLU A 60 22.07 -8.25 -0.38
N VAL A 61 22.09 -7.18 -1.16
CA VAL A 61 22.81 -7.13 -2.43
C VAL A 61 24.00 -6.22 -2.25
N ASP A 62 25.19 -6.70 -2.61
CA ASP A 62 26.38 -5.87 -2.65
C ASP A 62 26.27 -4.88 -3.81
N ILE A 63 26.14 -3.60 -3.50
CA ILE A 63 26.09 -2.49 -4.45
C ILE A 63 27.35 -1.61 -4.40
N SER A 64 28.41 -2.04 -3.74
CA SER A 64 29.66 -1.29 -3.60
C SER A 64 30.35 -0.99 -4.94
N GLY A 65 30.04 -1.75 -6.00
CA GLY A 65 30.57 -1.52 -7.36
C GLY A 65 29.86 -0.41 -8.15
N ILE A 66 28.85 0.27 -7.57
CA ILE A 66 28.16 1.39 -8.23
C ILE A 66 29.01 2.66 -8.11
N ASN A 67 29.20 3.39 -9.21
CA ASN A 67 29.97 4.64 -9.23
C ASN A 67 29.20 5.85 -8.64
N SER A 68 27.96 5.67 -8.25
CA SER A 68 27.15 6.73 -7.64
C SER A 68 27.54 6.94 -6.19
N PRO A 69 27.71 8.19 -5.70
CA PRO A 69 28.00 8.46 -4.30
C PRO A 69 26.85 8.12 -3.36
N ASN A 70 25.65 8.13 -3.87
CA ASN A 70 24.42 7.80 -3.13
C ASN A 70 23.59 6.81 -3.93
N ALA A 71 23.15 5.74 -3.30
CA ALA A 71 22.29 4.74 -3.91
C ALA A 71 21.45 4.01 -2.88
N ILE A 72 20.26 3.61 -3.27
CA ILE A 72 19.41 2.75 -2.49
C ILE A 72 18.75 1.71 -3.40
N LEU A 73 18.80 0.45 -3.00
CA LEU A 73 18.09 -0.64 -3.63
C LEU A 73 17.02 -1.15 -2.67
N MET A 74 15.76 -1.03 -3.07
CA MET A 74 14.64 -1.37 -2.19
C MET A 74 13.71 -2.38 -2.86
N GLN A 75 13.23 -3.34 -2.11
CA GLN A 75 12.17 -4.23 -2.54
C GLN A 75 10.86 -3.46 -2.61
N VAL A 76 10.21 -3.42 -3.78
CA VAL A 76 8.96 -2.67 -4.01
C VAL A 76 7.85 -3.11 -3.05
N ARG A 77 7.67 -4.43 -2.86
CA ARG A 77 6.71 -4.94 -1.88
C ARG A 77 7.37 -5.09 -0.52
N GLY A 78 6.85 -4.38 0.47
CA GLY A 78 7.33 -4.46 1.86
C GLY A 78 8.44 -3.47 2.21
N GLY A 79 8.99 -2.71 1.24
CA GLY A 79 9.91 -1.61 1.50
C GLY A 79 11.27 -2.01 2.10
N LYS A 80 11.66 -3.31 2.01
CA LYS A 80 12.94 -3.77 2.57
C LYS A 80 14.09 -3.20 1.75
N ILE A 81 15.05 -2.53 2.41
CA ILE A 81 16.30 -2.11 1.82
C ILE A 81 17.18 -3.34 1.61
N LEU A 82 17.69 -3.52 0.40
CA LEU A 82 18.52 -4.64 -0.01
C LEU A 82 19.99 -4.23 -0.21
N GLY A 83 20.24 -2.96 -0.43
CA GLY A 83 21.58 -2.38 -0.53
C GLY A 83 21.48 -0.87 -0.43
N GLU A 84 22.49 -0.24 0.16
CA GLU A 84 22.51 1.19 0.44
C GLU A 84 23.93 1.75 0.38
N ILE A 85 24.07 2.93 -0.20
CA ILE A 85 25.26 3.77 -0.14
C ILE A 85 24.78 5.17 0.23
N ASN A 86 25.15 5.66 1.42
CA ASN A 86 24.78 6.99 1.94
C ASN A 86 23.29 7.34 1.73
N GLY A 87 22.38 6.39 2.00
CA GLY A 87 20.93 6.52 1.73
C GLY A 87 20.24 7.62 2.52
N ASP A 88 20.72 7.92 3.73
CA ASP A 88 20.19 8.97 4.60
C ASP A 88 20.83 10.34 4.36
N GLU A 89 21.81 10.44 3.45
CA GLU A 89 22.47 11.71 3.18
C GLU A 89 21.55 12.64 2.37
N ARG A 90 21.53 13.93 2.78
CA ARG A 90 20.79 14.94 2.02
C ARG A 90 21.53 15.30 0.73
N ILE A 91 20.86 15.09 -0.39
CA ILE A 91 21.41 15.33 -1.74
C ILE A 91 20.51 16.26 -2.56
N TYR A 92 21.03 16.72 -3.68
CA TYR A 92 20.23 17.34 -4.75
C TYR A 92 19.90 16.29 -5.81
N PRO A 93 18.70 15.69 -5.79
CA PRO A 93 18.39 14.52 -6.65
C PRO A 93 18.09 14.90 -8.09
N ALA A 94 18.20 16.18 -8.46
CA ALA A 94 17.91 16.69 -9.80
C ALA A 94 16.50 16.25 -10.26
N SER A 95 16.35 15.77 -11.49
CA SER A 95 15.06 15.37 -12.06
C SER A 95 14.39 14.19 -11.36
N MET A 96 15.06 13.47 -10.46
CA MET A 96 14.39 12.46 -9.65
C MET A 96 13.30 13.08 -8.74
N THR A 97 13.40 14.37 -8.42
CA THR A 97 12.33 15.12 -7.71
C THR A 97 10.98 15.01 -8.41
N LYS A 98 10.97 14.91 -9.75
CA LYS A 98 9.75 14.82 -10.57
C LYS A 98 8.95 13.53 -10.31
N ILE A 99 9.59 12.49 -9.81
CA ILE A 99 8.91 11.26 -9.37
C ILE A 99 7.89 11.60 -8.29
N MET A 100 8.26 12.45 -7.31
CA MET A 100 7.35 12.88 -6.26
C MET A 100 6.21 13.75 -6.81
N THR A 101 6.51 14.67 -7.73
CA THR A 101 5.49 15.49 -8.39
C THR A 101 4.45 14.62 -9.11
N VAL A 102 4.90 13.59 -9.82
CA VAL A 102 4.01 12.66 -10.54
C VAL A 102 3.17 11.81 -9.56
N ILE A 103 3.76 11.34 -8.46
CA ILE A 103 3.01 10.61 -7.42
C ILE A 103 1.90 11.50 -6.85
N LEU A 104 2.23 12.74 -6.48
CA LEU A 104 1.25 13.70 -5.98
C LEU A 104 0.17 14.01 -7.04
N GLY A 105 0.56 14.10 -8.31
CA GLY A 105 -0.40 14.24 -9.41
C GLY A 105 -1.39 13.09 -9.47
N ILE A 106 -0.89 11.86 -9.43
CA ILE A 106 -1.75 10.66 -9.48
C ILE A 106 -2.67 10.57 -8.25
N GLU A 107 -2.21 10.99 -7.09
CA GLU A 107 -2.96 10.89 -5.83
C GLU A 107 -4.01 12.01 -5.63
N ASN A 108 -3.85 13.16 -6.31
CA ASN A 108 -4.70 14.33 -6.09
C ASN A 108 -5.68 14.63 -7.24
N PHE A 109 -5.52 14.00 -8.41
CA PHE A 109 -6.47 14.14 -9.49
C PHE A 109 -7.38 12.92 -9.62
N ASP A 110 -8.67 13.10 -9.37
CA ASP A 110 -9.67 12.02 -9.51
C ASP A 110 -9.89 11.60 -10.98
N ASP A 111 -9.71 12.54 -11.92
CA ASP A 111 -9.83 12.32 -13.36
C ASP A 111 -8.55 12.76 -14.08
N LEU A 112 -7.79 11.80 -14.59
CA LEU A 112 -6.57 12.08 -15.33
C LEU A 112 -6.80 12.57 -16.76
N ASP A 113 -8.02 12.49 -17.30
CA ASP A 113 -8.41 13.04 -18.59
C ASP A 113 -8.86 14.51 -18.48
N GLN A 114 -9.05 15.04 -17.26
CA GLN A 114 -9.33 16.46 -17.10
C GLN A 114 -8.20 17.31 -17.68
N LYS A 115 -8.58 18.49 -18.21
CA LYS A 115 -7.63 19.39 -18.86
C LYS A 115 -7.21 20.53 -17.93
N ILE A 116 -5.96 20.90 -18.04
CA ILE A 116 -5.35 22.07 -17.42
C ILE A 116 -4.93 23.01 -18.53
N THR A 117 -5.37 24.26 -18.47
CA THR A 117 -4.91 25.31 -19.40
C THR A 117 -3.57 25.83 -18.89
N LEU A 118 -2.52 25.71 -19.71
CA LEU A 118 -1.18 26.17 -19.35
C LEU A 118 -1.11 27.69 -19.45
N THR A 119 -0.72 28.35 -18.38
CA THR A 119 -0.59 29.82 -18.32
C THR A 119 0.85 30.27 -18.60
N ASN A 120 1.04 31.54 -18.98
CA ASN A 120 2.38 32.10 -19.21
C ASN A 120 3.24 32.02 -17.94
N GLU A 121 2.64 32.15 -16.78
CA GLU A 121 3.32 32.10 -15.46
C GLU A 121 3.98 30.75 -15.22
N MET A 122 3.38 29.65 -15.72
CA MET A 122 3.94 28.29 -15.60
C MET A 122 5.24 28.10 -16.40
N PHE A 123 5.55 29.00 -17.33
CA PHE A 123 6.77 28.99 -18.15
C PHE A 123 7.78 30.04 -17.69
N ALA A 124 7.41 30.89 -16.74
CA ALA A 124 8.27 31.97 -16.30
C ALA A 124 9.62 31.47 -15.76
N GLY A 125 10.71 31.99 -16.28
CA GLY A 125 12.07 31.68 -15.84
C GLY A 125 12.61 30.30 -16.33
N LEU A 126 11.82 29.47 -17.02
CA LEU A 126 12.30 28.14 -17.46
C LEU A 126 13.39 28.24 -18.52
N TYR A 127 13.32 29.19 -19.40
CA TYR A 127 14.32 29.41 -20.44
C TYR A 127 15.64 29.92 -19.83
N GLU A 128 15.56 30.88 -18.94
CA GLU A 128 16.72 31.48 -18.26
C GLU A 128 17.45 30.47 -17.37
N GLN A 129 16.73 29.48 -16.87
CA GLN A 129 17.27 28.40 -16.03
C GLN A 129 17.76 27.19 -16.83
N ASP A 130 17.71 27.26 -18.19
CA ASP A 130 18.00 26.14 -19.08
C ASP A 130 17.23 24.86 -18.68
N ALA A 131 15.97 25.05 -18.24
CA ALA A 131 15.14 23.96 -17.78
C ALA A 131 14.63 23.11 -18.95
N THR A 132 14.73 21.80 -18.81
CA THR A 132 14.19 20.87 -19.81
C THR A 132 12.66 20.99 -19.85
N GLN A 133 12.12 21.10 -21.06
CA GLN A 133 10.68 21.23 -21.31
C GLN A 133 10.18 20.08 -22.16
N ALA A 134 8.92 19.70 -22.02
CA ALA A 134 8.25 18.68 -22.83
C ALA A 134 7.82 19.21 -24.21
N GLY A 135 7.68 20.53 -24.32
CA GLY A 135 7.37 21.21 -25.60
C GLY A 135 5.95 21.74 -25.70
N PHE A 136 5.17 21.68 -24.63
CA PHE A 136 3.88 22.36 -24.56
C PHE A 136 4.05 23.88 -24.59
N GLN A 137 2.97 24.58 -24.98
CA GLN A 137 2.98 26.03 -25.12
C GLN A 137 1.96 26.68 -24.19
N PRO A 138 2.17 27.93 -23.77
CA PRO A 138 1.17 28.70 -23.06
C PRO A 138 -0.14 28.79 -23.86
N GLY A 139 -1.26 28.61 -23.16
CA GLY A 139 -2.61 28.62 -23.76
C GLY A 139 -3.09 27.24 -24.24
N GLU A 140 -2.26 26.21 -24.20
CA GLU A 140 -2.71 24.85 -24.52
C GLU A 140 -3.54 24.24 -23.37
N ASP A 141 -4.59 23.51 -23.75
CA ASP A 141 -5.41 22.69 -22.87
C ASP A 141 -4.86 21.25 -22.87
N VAL A 142 -4.08 20.89 -21.86
CA VAL A 142 -3.37 19.62 -21.78
C VAL A 142 -4.03 18.74 -20.72
N ARG A 143 -4.22 17.45 -21.01
CA ARG A 143 -4.76 16.52 -20.03
C ARG A 143 -3.72 16.27 -18.93
N VAL A 144 -4.22 16.02 -17.72
CA VAL A 144 -3.35 15.66 -16.58
C VAL A 144 -2.45 14.47 -16.92
N ILE A 145 -3.00 13.42 -17.56
CA ILE A 145 -2.20 12.25 -17.97
C ILE A 145 -1.05 12.62 -18.90
N ASP A 146 -1.26 13.56 -19.84
CA ASP A 146 -0.23 14.00 -20.76
C ASP A 146 0.84 14.84 -20.06
N LEU A 147 0.47 15.64 -19.05
CA LEU A 147 1.41 16.34 -18.18
C LEU A 147 2.26 15.38 -17.33
N LEU A 148 1.66 14.30 -16.81
CA LEU A 148 2.38 13.26 -16.07
C LEU A 148 3.44 12.58 -16.96
N TYR A 149 3.07 12.25 -18.20
CA TYR A 149 4.04 11.73 -19.19
C TYR A 149 5.09 12.76 -19.57
N GLY A 150 4.69 14.02 -19.77
CA GLY A 150 5.60 15.13 -20.06
C GLY A 150 6.62 15.39 -18.95
N ALA A 151 6.20 15.23 -17.70
CA ALA A 151 7.11 15.32 -16.55
C ALA A 151 8.13 14.19 -16.50
N MET A 152 7.72 12.95 -16.83
CA MET A 152 8.57 11.76 -16.64
C MET A 152 9.43 11.44 -17.86
N LEU A 153 8.93 11.50 -19.09
CA LEU A 153 9.65 11.03 -20.27
C LEU A 153 10.70 12.06 -20.74
N PRO A 154 10.32 13.30 -21.13
CA PRO A 154 11.28 14.32 -21.50
C PRO A 154 11.78 15.13 -20.31
N SER A 155 11.26 14.87 -19.10
CA SER A 155 11.60 15.65 -17.91
C SER A 155 11.11 17.11 -17.93
N GLY A 156 9.91 17.36 -18.48
CA GLY A 156 9.32 18.69 -18.66
C GLY A 156 9.10 19.44 -17.36
N ALA A 157 9.72 20.60 -17.21
CA ALA A 157 9.58 21.44 -16.04
C ALA A 157 8.22 22.12 -16.00
N GLU A 158 7.72 22.61 -17.16
CA GLU A 158 6.38 23.21 -17.28
C GLU A 158 5.29 22.25 -16.85
N CYS A 159 5.43 20.96 -17.16
CA CYS A 159 4.48 19.94 -16.72
C CYS A 159 4.42 19.82 -15.20
N CYS A 160 5.59 19.85 -14.55
CA CYS A 160 5.67 19.77 -13.10
C CYS A 160 5.07 21.01 -12.43
N ILE A 161 5.33 22.19 -12.99
CA ILE A 161 4.78 23.45 -12.47
C ILE A 161 3.25 23.44 -12.64
N ALA A 162 2.75 23.06 -13.82
CA ALA A 162 1.31 22.99 -14.07
C ALA A 162 0.58 22.03 -13.11
N LEU A 163 1.16 20.85 -12.86
CA LEU A 163 0.60 19.90 -11.89
C LEU A 163 0.63 20.47 -10.47
N ALA A 164 1.77 21.01 -10.04
CA ALA A 164 1.94 21.56 -8.68
C ALA A 164 1.01 22.76 -8.44
N ASP A 165 0.95 23.71 -9.37
CA ASP A 165 0.12 24.90 -9.30
C ASP A 165 -1.37 24.55 -9.21
N THR A 166 -1.82 23.61 -10.01
CA THR A 166 -3.21 23.14 -9.98
C THR A 166 -3.57 22.43 -8.68
N ILE A 167 -2.63 21.68 -8.08
CA ILE A 167 -2.87 20.96 -6.82
C ILE A 167 -2.80 21.90 -5.62
N SER A 168 -1.80 22.80 -5.59
CA SER A 168 -1.58 23.70 -4.45
C SER A 168 -2.43 24.97 -4.50
N GLY A 169 -2.89 25.38 -5.68
CA GLY A 169 -3.64 26.62 -5.88
C GLY A 169 -2.79 27.86 -5.74
N SER A 170 -1.51 27.78 -6.02
CA SER A 170 -0.55 28.89 -5.86
C SER A 170 -0.01 29.39 -7.16
#